data_4e1c36bcf7da7753e16fcd846b9c34bf
#
_entry.id   4e1c36bcf7da7753e16fcd846b9c34bf
#
_cell.length_a   1.000
_cell.length_b   1.000
_cell.length_c   1.000
_cell.angle_alpha   90.00
_cell.angle_beta   90.00
_cell.angle_gamma   90.00
#
_symmetry.space_group_name_H-M   'P 1'
#
loop_
_entity.id
_entity.type
_entity.pdbx_description
1 polymer ?
#
loop_
_entity_poly.entity_id
_entity_poly.type
_entity_poly.pdbx_seq_one_letter_code
_entity_poly.pdbx_strand_id
1 'polypeptide(L)'
;MLVGIMSDSHDNLPLVKRAVEFFNAEGCALVIHAGDIISPFSIAVLNKLACPFRAVYGNNDGEKVGLKLKAAALGGSIDNPPIMVEADGITIRVLHDCGDWRAEARSSGADVVVFGHTHQVVVEYDGEDRKILGINPGETGGWLSGVSSVALLDTAS
;
A
#
# COMPACT_ATOMS: atom_id res chain seq x y z
N MET A 1 -15.67 -0.74 -4.83
CA MET A 1 -15.26 -0.74 -3.39
C MET A 1 -14.18 0.31 -3.14
N LEU A 2 -14.02 0.79 -1.91
CA LEU A 2 -12.97 1.74 -1.58
C LEU A 2 -11.75 0.99 -1.02
N VAL A 3 -10.58 1.25 -1.60
CA VAL A 3 -9.29 0.67 -1.20
C VAL A 3 -8.40 1.78 -0.64
N GLY A 4 -7.99 1.65 0.62
CA GLY A 4 -7.00 2.53 1.22
C GLY A 4 -5.59 2.12 0.81
N ILE A 5 -4.71 3.07 0.51
CA ILE A 5 -3.33 2.81 0.09
C ILE A 5 -2.39 3.66 0.94
N MET A 6 -1.40 3.00 1.52
CA MET A 6 -0.33 3.62 2.31
C MET A 6 1.03 2.98 1.99
N SER A 7 2.11 3.68 2.28
CA SER A 7 3.49 3.21 2.08
C SER A 7 4.45 3.95 3.00
N ASP A 8 5.66 3.41 3.15
CA ASP A 8 6.79 4.11 3.76
C ASP A 8 6.41 4.71 5.13
N SER A 9 5.86 3.86 6.01
CA SER A 9 5.39 4.28 7.34
C SER A 9 6.53 4.42 8.36
N HIS A 10 7.64 3.68 8.15
CA HIS A 10 8.91 3.82 8.90
C HIS A 10 8.72 4.00 10.40
N ASP A 11 7.97 3.11 11.03
CA ASP A 11 7.71 3.10 12.48
C ASP A 11 7.09 4.40 13.04
N ASN A 12 6.50 5.27 12.21
CA ASN A 12 5.80 6.45 12.69
C ASN A 12 4.40 6.10 13.19
N LEU A 13 4.34 5.48 14.36
CA LEU A 13 3.08 4.97 14.95
C LEU A 13 1.97 6.02 15.05
N PRO A 14 2.23 7.28 15.45
CA PRO A 14 1.19 8.31 15.47
C PRO A 14 0.53 8.53 14.10
N LEU A 15 1.33 8.58 13.02
CA LEU A 15 0.81 8.81 11.68
C LEU A 15 0.16 7.56 11.08
N VAL A 16 0.70 6.36 11.34
CA VAL A 16 0.03 5.10 10.99
C VAL A 16 -1.33 4.99 11.67
N LYS A 17 -1.44 5.38 12.95
CA LYS A 17 -2.71 5.39 13.67
C LYS A 17 -3.72 6.35 13.02
N ARG A 18 -3.29 7.54 12.64
CA ARG A 18 -4.15 8.50 11.91
C ARG A 18 -4.60 7.97 10.56
N ALA A 19 -3.71 7.30 9.81
CA ALA A 19 -4.06 6.65 8.55
C ALA A 19 -5.15 5.57 8.75
N VAL A 20 -5.00 4.72 9.79
CA VAL A 20 -6.00 3.71 10.15
C VAL A 20 -7.35 4.33 10.51
N GLU A 21 -7.36 5.38 11.32
CA GLU A 21 -8.57 6.11 11.69
C GLU A 21 -9.25 6.72 10.45
N PHE A 22 -8.47 7.27 9.53
CA PHE A 22 -8.96 7.82 8.27
C PHE A 22 -9.57 6.73 7.37
N PHE A 23 -8.88 5.62 7.13
CA PHE A 23 -9.42 4.52 6.32
C PHE A 23 -10.70 3.92 6.89
N ASN A 24 -10.80 3.81 8.21
CA ASN A 24 -12.02 3.35 8.87
C ASN A 24 -13.18 4.36 8.68
N ALA A 25 -12.90 5.66 8.80
CA ALA A 25 -13.90 6.72 8.63
C ALA A 25 -14.43 6.78 7.19
N GLU A 26 -13.55 6.56 6.20
CA GLU A 26 -13.93 6.50 4.78
C GLU A 26 -14.62 5.18 4.40
N GLY A 27 -14.63 4.18 5.28
CA GLY A 27 -15.27 2.89 5.02
C GLY A 27 -14.51 2.03 4.01
N CYS A 28 -13.19 2.07 4.04
CA CYS A 28 -12.36 1.21 3.19
C CYS A 28 -12.67 -0.26 3.43
N ALA A 29 -12.82 -1.03 2.36
CA ALA A 29 -13.07 -2.46 2.40
C ALA A 29 -11.77 -3.29 2.33
N LEU A 30 -10.67 -2.65 1.97
CA LEU A 30 -9.32 -3.21 1.92
C LEU A 30 -8.30 -2.09 2.15
N VAL A 31 -7.18 -2.40 2.81
CA VAL A 31 -6.01 -1.51 2.86
C VAL A 31 -4.80 -2.20 2.25
N ILE A 32 -4.05 -1.49 1.43
CA ILE A 32 -2.78 -1.93 0.83
C ILE A 32 -1.65 -1.12 1.45
N HIS A 33 -0.58 -1.81 1.90
CA HIS A 33 0.67 -1.17 2.36
C HIS A 33 1.81 -1.56 1.43
N ALA A 34 2.37 -0.59 0.72
CA ALA A 34 3.38 -0.82 -0.31
C ALA A 34 4.84 -0.88 0.22
N GLY A 35 5.04 -1.32 1.47
CA GLY A 35 6.35 -1.62 2.02
C GLY A 35 6.95 -0.54 2.93
N ASP A 36 8.10 -0.87 3.52
CA ASP A 36 8.81 -0.07 4.52
C ASP A 36 7.96 0.23 5.77
N ILE A 37 7.50 -0.85 6.42
CA ILE A 37 6.82 -0.84 7.72
C ILE A 37 7.82 -0.73 8.85
N ILE A 38 8.89 -1.50 8.78
CA ILE A 38 10.09 -1.69 9.61
C ILE A 38 9.88 -2.74 10.70
N SER A 39 9.10 -2.47 11.74
CA SER A 39 9.05 -3.31 12.94
C SER A 39 7.73 -4.06 13.10
N PRO A 40 7.74 -5.29 13.64
CA PRO A 40 6.52 -6.02 13.96
C PRO A 40 5.57 -5.29 14.92
N PHE A 41 6.08 -4.41 15.80
CA PHE A 41 5.21 -3.61 16.67
C PHE A 41 4.47 -2.50 15.91
N SER A 42 5.04 -2.00 14.81
CA SER A 42 4.36 -1.01 13.95
C SER A 42 3.18 -1.60 13.22
N ILE A 43 3.34 -2.79 12.65
CA ILE A 43 2.23 -3.47 11.99
C ILE A 43 1.09 -3.80 12.98
N ALA A 44 1.40 -3.89 14.28
CA ALA A 44 0.37 -4.12 15.30
C ALA A 44 -0.69 -3.00 15.37
N VAL A 45 -0.38 -1.80 14.92
CA VAL A 45 -1.35 -0.69 14.86
C VAL A 45 -2.47 -0.98 13.86
N LEU A 46 -2.18 -1.76 12.81
CA LEU A 46 -3.17 -2.17 11.82
C LEU A 46 -4.27 -3.07 12.37
N ASN A 47 -4.16 -3.57 13.63
CA ASN A 47 -5.23 -4.31 14.29
C ASN A 47 -6.52 -3.48 14.52
N LYS A 48 -6.42 -2.16 14.35
CA LYS A 48 -7.56 -1.24 14.46
C LYS A 48 -8.28 -1.01 13.14
N LEU A 49 -7.77 -1.55 12.02
CA LEU A 49 -8.49 -1.53 10.76
C LEU A 49 -9.80 -2.32 10.87
N ALA A 50 -10.88 -1.76 10.33
CA ALA A 50 -12.17 -2.42 10.22
C ALA A 50 -12.26 -3.38 9.02
N CYS A 51 -11.20 -3.47 8.22
CA CYS A 51 -11.10 -4.30 7.01
C CYS A 51 -9.76 -5.05 6.98
N PRO A 52 -9.62 -6.08 6.15
CA PRO A 52 -8.35 -6.76 5.95
C PRO A 52 -7.31 -5.84 5.31
N PHE A 53 -6.04 -6.20 5.44
CA PHE A 53 -4.95 -5.52 4.74
C PHE A 53 -4.04 -6.51 3.99
N ARG A 54 -3.42 -6.01 2.92
CA ARG A 54 -2.39 -6.69 2.13
C ARG A 54 -1.16 -5.81 2.09
N ALA A 55 -0.01 -6.38 2.34
CA ALA A 55 1.25 -5.63 2.34
C ALA A 55 2.33 -6.34 1.55
N VAL A 56 3.32 -5.59 1.10
CA VAL A 56 4.59 -6.13 0.59
C VAL A 56 5.75 -5.66 1.49
N TYR A 57 6.85 -6.40 1.45
CA TYR A 57 8.08 -5.93 2.08
C TYR A 57 8.72 -4.82 1.24
N GLY A 58 9.25 -3.81 1.92
CA GLY A 58 10.17 -2.84 1.36
C GLY A 58 11.63 -3.21 1.63
N ASN A 59 12.55 -2.35 1.18
CA ASN A 59 13.99 -2.58 1.34
C ASN A 59 14.47 -2.40 2.80
N ASN A 60 13.73 -1.67 3.62
CA ASN A 60 14.05 -1.46 5.02
C ASN A 60 13.36 -2.46 5.98
N ASP A 61 12.52 -3.36 5.47
CA ASP A 61 11.84 -4.38 6.27
C ASP A 61 12.78 -5.57 6.57
N GLY A 62 13.53 -5.50 7.66
CA GLY A 62 14.54 -6.48 8.02
C GLY A 62 13.99 -7.68 8.80
N GLU A 63 13.06 -7.48 9.73
CA GLU A 63 12.50 -8.53 10.60
C GLU A 63 11.27 -9.18 9.93
N LYS A 64 11.49 -9.82 8.78
CA LYS A 64 10.42 -10.35 7.91
C LYS A 64 9.59 -11.46 8.58
N VAL A 65 10.20 -12.28 9.42
CA VAL A 65 9.49 -13.40 10.08
C VAL A 65 8.45 -12.85 11.06
N GLY A 66 8.85 -11.93 11.93
CA GLY A 66 7.93 -11.31 12.88
C GLY A 66 6.85 -10.48 12.23
N LEU A 67 7.19 -9.73 11.17
CA LEU A 67 6.21 -9.01 10.36
C LEU A 67 5.16 -9.96 9.78
N LYS A 68 5.58 -11.08 9.18
CA LYS A 68 4.68 -12.06 8.58
C LYS A 68 3.74 -12.71 9.62
N LEU A 69 4.30 -13.16 10.72
CA LEU A 69 3.53 -13.78 11.80
C LEU A 69 2.51 -12.80 12.39
N LYS A 70 2.94 -11.54 12.59
CA LYS A 70 2.07 -10.51 13.14
C LYS A 70 0.96 -10.13 12.17
N ALA A 71 1.27 -9.95 10.88
CA ALA A 71 0.28 -9.65 9.84
C ALA A 71 -0.81 -10.73 9.79
N ALA A 72 -0.42 -12.02 9.75
CA ALA A 72 -1.35 -13.13 9.75
C ALA A 72 -2.24 -13.17 10.99
N ALA A 73 -1.68 -12.90 12.18
CA ALA A 73 -2.43 -12.85 13.43
C ALA A 73 -3.48 -11.72 13.47
N LEU A 74 -3.33 -10.70 12.63
CA LEU A 74 -4.25 -9.54 12.51
C LEU A 74 -5.25 -9.68 11.35
N GLY A 75 -5.31 -10.85 10.69
CA GLY A 75 -6.20 -11.06 9.55
C GLY A 75 -5.74 -10.41 8.24
N GLY A 76 -4.49 -10.00 8.16
CA GLY A 76 -3.86 -9.49 6.95
C GLY A 76 -2.74 -10.40 6.44
N SER A 77 -2.00 -9.93 5.44
CA SER A 77 -0.79 -10.60 4.97
C SER A 77 0.30 -9.61 4.57
N ILE A 78 1.54 -10.08 4.65
CA ILE A 78 2.70 -9.40 4.08
C ILE A 78 3.56 -10.42 3.34
N ASP A 79 3.95 -10.12 2.11
CA ASP A 79 4.66 -11.03 1.23
C ASP A 79 5.78 -10.31 0.47
N ASN A 80 6.66 -11.08 -0.16
CA ASN A 80 7.67 -10.48 -1.05
C ASN A 80 7.00 -9.85 -2.27
N PRO A 81 7.39 -8.62 -2.66
CA PRO A 81 6.89 -8.02 -3.89
C PRO A 81 7.41 -8.79 -5.13
N PRO A 82 6.69 -8.76 -6.27
CA PRO A 82 5.36 -8.19 -6.42
C PRO A 82 4.25 -9.14 -5.95
N ILE A 83 3.13 -8.59 -5.51
CA ILE A 83 1.90 -9.35 -5.31
C ILE A 83 0.79 -8.85 -6.23
N MET A 84 -0.21 -9.69 -6.47
CA MET A 84 -1.45 -9.33 -7.18
C MET A 84 -2.61 -9.33 -6.21
N VAL A 85 -3.44 -8.32 -6.28
CA VAL A 85 -4.63 -8.14 -5.45
C VAL A 85 -5.82 -7.90 -6.37
N GLU A 86 -6.87 -8.69 -6.21
CA GLU A 86 -8.13 -8.50 -6.92
C GLU A 86 -9.10 -7.69 -6.06
N ALA A 87 -9.71 -6.67 -6.66
CA ALA A 87 -10.69 -5.80 -6.00
C ALA A 87 -11.78 -5.37 -6.99
N ASP A 88 -13.01 -5.86 -6.82
CA ASP A 88 -14.16 -5.58 -7.70
C ASP A 88 -13.89 -5.77 -9.20
N GLY A 89 -13.13 -6.81 -9.53
CA GLY A 89 -12.83 -7.15 -10.92
C GLY A 89 -11.68 -6.33 -11.55
N ILE A 90 -11.04 -5.44 -10.80
CA ILE A 90 -9.78 -4.82 -11.19
C ILE A 90 -8.60 -5.56 -10.55
N THR A 91 -7.50 -5.61 -11.28
CA THR A 91 -6.26 -6.26 -10.86
C THR A 91 -5.25 -5.20 -10.44
N ILE A 92 -4.84 -5.25 -9.18
CA ILE A 92 -3.88 -4.33 -8.57
C ILE A 92 -2.55 -5.06 -8.37
N ARG A 93 -1.49 -4.58 -9.01
CA ARG A 93 -0.13 -5.06 -8.78
C ARG A 93 0.53 -4.18 -7.72
N VAL A 94 1.07 -4.80 -6.69
CA VAL A 94 1.70 -4.08 -5.57
C VAL A 94 3.18 -4.42 -5.50
N LEU A 95 4.00 -3.38 -5.49
CA LEU A 95 5.45 -3.44 -5.31
C LEU A 95 5.87 -2.42 -4.24
N HIS A 96 7.14 -2.49 -3.81
CA HIS A 96 7.72 -1.38 -3.04
C HIS A 96 8.49 -0.44 -3.96
N ASP A 97 9.55 -0.94 -4.60
CA ASP A 97 10.29 -0.23 -5.64
C ASP A 97 9.94 -0.83 -7.00
N CYS A 98 9.44 -0.04 -7.92
CA CYS A 98 8.99 -0.53 -9.22
C CYS A 98 9.78 0.05 -10.41
N GLY A 99 10.64 1.05 -10.20
CA GLY A 99 11.32 1.74 -11.31
C GLY A 99 10.32 2.37 -12.29
N ASP A 100 10.01 1.67 -13.38
CA ASP A 100 8.99 2.10 -14.35
C ASP A 100 7.66 1.36 -14.12
N TRP A 101 6.73 1.99 -13.42
CA TRP A 101 5.42 1.42 -13.12
C TRP A 101 4.58 1.12 -14.39
N ARG A 102 4.82 1.87 -15.49
CA ARG A 102 4.12 1.65 -16.76
C ARG A 102 4.56 0.33 -17.42
N ALA A 103 5.85 0.04 -17.36
CA ALA A 103 6.39 -1.25 -17.83
C ALA A 103 5.87 -2.41 -16.96
N GLU A 104 5.80 -2.22 -15.64
CA GLU A 104 5.21 -3.20 -14.71
C GLU A 104 3.75 -3.51 -15.03
N ALA A 105 2.94 -2.47 -15.25
CA ALA A 105 1.54 -2.65 -15.61
C ALA A 105 1.37 -3.42 -16.93
N ARG A 106 2.09 -3.00 -17.98
CA ARG A 106 2.02 -3.66 -19.28
C ARG A 106 2.45 -5.13 -19.24
N SER A 107 3.52 -5.44 -18.51
CA SER A 107 4.04 -6.81 -18.42
C SER A 107 3.15 -7.75 -17.60
N SER A 108 2.50 -7.22 -16.55
CA SER A 108 1.64 -8.00 -15.65
C SER A 108 0.18 -8.07 -16.09
N GLY A 109 -0.26 -7.17 -16.95
CA GLY A 109 -1.66 -7.00 -17.31
C GLY A 109 -2.51 -6.34 -16.20
N ALA A 110 -1.89 -5.74 -15.18
CA ALA A 110 -2.60 -5.07 -14.11
C ALA A 110 -3.33 -3.80 -14.59
N ASP A 111 -4.45 -3.48 -13.96
CA ASP A 111 -5.19 -2.24 -14.18
C ASP A 111 -4.62 -1.09 -13.35
N VAL A 112 -4.10 -1.43 -12.16
CA VAL A 112 -3.48 -0.49 -11.23
C VAL A 112 -2.14 -1.02 -10.77
N VAL A 113 -1.13 -0.15 -10.69
CA VAL A 113 0.16 -0.43 -10.05
C VAL A 113 0.30 0.46 -8.82
N VAL A 114 0.43 -0.16 -7.66
CA VAL A 114 0.68 0.51 -6.37
C VAL A 114 2.13 0.31 -5.97
N PHE A 115 2.82 1.39 -5.64
CA PHE A 115 4.23 1.35 -5.26
C PHE A 115 4.56 2.43 -4.22
N GLY A 116 5.76 2.39 -3.65
CA GLY A 116 6.28 3.32 -2.65
C GLY A 116 7.71 3.75 -2.94
N HIS A 117 8.59 3.65 -1.94
CA HIS A 117 10.04 3.82 -1.98
C HIS A 117 10.54 5.25 -2.26
N THR A 118 9.97 5.94 -3.24
CA THR A 118 10.42 7.29 -3.62
C THR A 118 9.95 8.38 -2.66
N HIS A 119 8.99 8.07 -1.78
CA HIS A 119 8.31 9.01 -0.86
C HIS A 119 7.57 10.15 -1.58
N GLN A 120 7.40 10.07 -2.91
CA GLN A 120 6.75 11.09 -3.73
C GLN A 120 5.36 10.63 -4.15
N VAL A 121 4.38 11.52 -4.01
CA VAL A 121 3.02 11.23 -4.48
C VAL A 121 2.99 11.14 -6.00
N VAL A 122 2.47 10.02 -6.50
CA VAL A 122 2.18 9.81 -7.92
C VAL A 122 0.74 9.31 -8.03
N VAL A 123 -0.06 9.96 -8.86
CA VAL A 123 -1.38 9.48 -9.30
C VAL A 123 -1.48 9.82 -10.78
N GLU A 124 -1.17 8.85 -11.63
CA GLU A 124 -1.05 9.07 -13.06
C GLU A 124 -1.70 7.95 -13.87
N TYR A 125 -2.35 8.32 -14.96
CA TYR A 125 -2.88 7.39 -15.94
C TYR A 125 -1.94 7.23 -17.13
N ASP A 126 -1.88 6.02 -17.69
CA ASP A 126 -1.19 5.71 -18.94
C ASP A 126 -2.06 4.84 -19.84
N GLY A 127 -1.85 4.96 -21.16
CA GLY A 127 -2.57 4.21 -22.16
C GLY A 127 -3.76 4.97 -22.79
N GLU A 128 -3.93 4.76 -24.09
CA GLU A 128 -5.03 5.35 -24.87
C GLU A 128 -6.28 4.46 -24.83
N ASP A 129 -6.10 3.17 -25.12
CA ASP A 129 -7.20 2.20 -25.22
C ASP A 129 -7.55 1.56 -23.87
N ARG A 130 -6.53 1.22 -23.07
CA ARG A 130 -6.69 0.71 -21.72
C ARG A 130 -5.97 1.66 -20.77
N LYS A 131 -6.73 2.38 -19.97
CA LYS A 131 -6.18 3.24 -18.94
C LYS A 131 -5.60 2.40 -17.80
N ILE A 132 -4.34 2.55 -17.58
CA ILE A 132 -3.61 1.94 -16.45
C ILE A 132 -3.33 3.05 -15.46
N LEU A 133 -3.53 2.79 -14.17
CA LEU A 133 -3.31 3.76 -13.11
C LEU A 133 -2.07 3.41 -12.30
N GLY A 134 -1.12 4.34 -12.20
CA GLY A 134 0.01 4.27 -11.27
C GLY A 134 -0.27 5.09 -10.01
N ILE A 135 -0.12 4.47 -8.84
CA ILE A 135 -0.33 5.12 -7.53
C ILE A 135 0.89 4.91 -6.64
N ASN A 136 1.52 6.01 -6.26
CA ASN A 136 2.38 6.07 -5.08
C ASN A 136 1.72 7.02 -4.09
N PRO A 137 1.32 6.57 -2.89
CA PRO A 137 0.62 7.43 -1.93
C PRO A 137 1.53 8.48 -1.30
N GLY A 138 2.83 8.48 -1.59
CA GLY A 138 3.85 9.19 -0.84
C GLY A 138 4.25 8.43 0.42
N GLU A 139 4.82 9.11 1.39
CA GLU A 139 5.21 8.50 2.67
C GLU A 139 4.17 8.73 3.77
N THR A 140 3.64 7.66 4.32
CA THR A 140 2.75 7.76 5.49
C THR A 140 3.51 8.23 6.72
N GLY A 141 4.80 7.91 6.81
CA GLY A 141 5.69 8.31 7.90
C GLY A 141 6.04 9.80 7.95
N GLY A 142 6.01 10.49 6.81
CA GLY A 142 6.29 11.93 6.72
C GLY A 142 7.68 12.36 7.19
N TRP A 143 8.67 11.45 7.19
CA TRP A 143 10.01 11.73 7.71
C TRP A 143 10.90 12.53 6.77
N LEU A 144 10.82 12.27 5.47
CA LEU A 144 11.70 12.90 4.48
C LEU A 144 11.06 14.12 3.85
N SER A 145 9.79 14.03 3.45
CA SER A 145 9.06 15.15 2.83
C SER A 145 8.49 16.15 3.85
N GLY A 146 8.35 15.73 5.12
CA GLY A 146 7.63 16.49 6.14
C GLY A 146 6.09 16.43 5.97
N VAL A 147 5.58 15.67 4.99
CA VAL A 147 4.16 15.53 4.70
C VAL A 147 3.77 14.06 4.79
N SER A 148 2.84 13.75 5.68
CA SER A 148 2.23 12.41 5.74
C SER A 148 1.08 12.32 4.75
N SER A 149 1.09 11.31 3.91
CA SER A 149 0.05 11.10 2.89
C SER A 149 -0.38 9.64 2.79
N VAL A 150 -1.60 9.47 2.31
CA VAL A 150 -2.21 8.19 1.93
C VAL A 150 -3.05 8.43 0.68
N ALA A 151 -3.48 7.37 0.00
CA ALA A 151 -4.39 7.49 -1.14
C ALA A 151 -5.66 6.65 -0.91
N LEU A 152 -6.73 7.02 -1.61
CA LEU A 152 -7.96 6.24 -1.74
C LEU A 152 -8.16 5.91 -3.22
N LEU A 153 -8.44 4.64 -3.49
CA LEU A 153 -8.82 4.15 -4.80
C LEU A 153 -10.27 3.68 -4.75
N ASP A 154 -11.16 4.33 -5.51
CA ASP A 154 -12.50 3.83 -5.74
C ASP A 154 -12.51 2.97 -7.00
N THR A 155 -12.79 1.67 -6.83
CA THR A 155 -12.80 0.72 -7.95
C THR A 155 -13.99 0.85 -8.88
N ALA A 156 -15.00 1.65 -8.51
CA ALA A 156 -16.21 1.87 -9.30
C ALA A 156 -16.15 3.12 -10.20
N SER A 157 -15.05 3.91 -10.10
CA SER A 157 -14.89 5.18 -10.82
C SER A 157 -14.03 5.08 -12.08
#